data_30b2a45c07ae9f1d70fd223394b7aab5
#
_entry.id   30b2a45c07ae9f1d70fd223394b7aab5
#
_cell.length_a   1.000
_cell.length_b   1.000
_cell.length_c   1.000
_cell.angle_alpha   90.00
_cell.angle_beta   90.00
_cell.angle_gamma   90.00
#
_symmetry.space_group_name_H-M   'P 1'
#
loop_
_entity.id
_entity.type
_entity.pdbx_description
1 polymer ?
#
loop_
_entity_poly.entity_id
_entity_poly.type
_entity_poly.pdbx_seq_one_letter_code
_entity_poly.pdbx_strand_id
1 'polypeptide(L)'
;FGGVQALKNISFDIQENSLFAIIGPNGAGKTSILNCINGIYKPTSGSIEIFGEDTSNLEPDEIANAGVSRTFQNIELFENMTALDNILIGAHRHINYGPVQGLFFSKKARNEEEKARKIAEDVIDFLEIEEYRYSYILSLPYGIQKRIELGRALAMQPKVILLDEPAAGMNNEETEDIARFILDIHEELGITVILIDHDMNMVMDIATEVVAMDFGEKLFQGLPEDAAKDQKVIDA
;
A
#
# COMPACT_ATOMS: atom_id res chain seq x y z
N PHE A 1 -8.58 0.80 -21.93
CA PHE A 1 -8.31 2.21 -22.23
C PHE A 1 -8.25 2.41 -23.73
N GLY A 2 -9.14 3.24 -24.33
CA GLY A 2 -9.09 3.52 -25.77
C GLY A 2 -9.13 2.30 -26.70
N GLY A 3 -9.77 1.19 -26.30
CA GLY A 3 -9.81 -0.08 -27.05
C GLY A 3 -8.70 -1.09 -26.69
N VAL A 4 -7.77 -0.73 -25.80
CA VAL A 4 -6.73 -1.67 -25.31
C VAL A 4 -7.26 -2.40 -24.07
N GLN A 5 -7.26 -3.74 -24.14
CA GLN A 5 -7.56 -4.60 -22.99
C GLN A 5 -6.31 -4.73 -22.11
N ALA A 6 -6.32 -4.05 -20.96
CA ALA A 6 -5.17 -4.03 -20.06
C ALA A 6 -5.00 -5.33 -19.26
N LEU A 7 -6.10 -6.00 -18.91
CA LEU A 7 -6.13 -7.26 -18.17
C LEU A 7 -6.98 -8.27 -18.93
N LYS A 8 -6.52 -9.52 -19.06
CA LYS A 8 -7.16 -10.57 -19.84
C LYS A 8 -7.32 -11.84 -19.01
N ASN A 9 -8.54 -12.09 -18.54
CA ASN A 9 -8.90 -13.33 -17.82
C ASN A 9 -7.92 -13.65 -16.66
N ILE A 10 -7.54 -12.65 -15.88
CA ILE A 10 -6.68 -12.84 -14.73
C ILE A 10 -7.51 -13.36 -13.55
N SER A 11 -7.02 -14.43 -12.93
CA SER A 11 -7.58 -14.97 -11.69
C SER A 11 -6.45 -15.48 -10.81
N PHE A 12 -6.42 -15.03 -9.56
CA PHE A 12 -5.50 -15.50 -8.52
C PHE A 12 -6.10 -15.19 -7.15
N ASP A 13 -5.65 -15.94 -6.16
CA ASP A 13 -6.02 -15.76 -4.76
C ASP A 13 -4.80 -15.27 -3.98
N ILE A 14 -5.03 -14.42 -2.98
CA ILE A 14 -4.02 -13.93 -2.06
C ILE A 14 -4.43 -14.38 -0.65
N GLN A 15 -3.54 -15.08 0.03
CA GLN A 15 -3.79 -15.53 1.39
C GLN A 15 -3.74 -14.37 2.38
N GLU A 16 -4.60 -14.40 3.39
CA GLU A 16 -4.50 -13.46 4.52
C GLU A 16 -3.13 -13.60 5.20
N ASN A 17 -2.61 -12.49 5.68
CA ASN A 17 -1.28 -12.42 6.29
C ASN A 17 -0.16 -12.96 5.40
N SER A 18 -0.21 -12.69 4.08
CA SER A 18 0.89 -12.97 3.16
C SER A 18 1.55 -11.68 2.68
N LEU A 19 2.82 -11.77 2.29
CA LEU A 19 3.52 -10.77 1.52
C LEU A 19 3.52 -11.23 0.06
N PHE A 20 2.58 -10.74 -0.71
CA PHE A 20 2.31 -11.14 -2.08
C PHE A 20 2.87 -10.12 -3.07
N ALA A 21 3.70 -10.57 -4.00
CA ALA A 21 4.27 -9.68 -5.00
C ALA A 21 3.70 -9.90 -6.40
N ILE A 22 3.49 -8.80 -7.13
CA ILE A 22 3.10 -8.81 -8.54
C ILE A 22 4.30 -8.35 -9.36
N ILE A 23 4.85 -9.26 -10.16
CA ILE A 23 6.05 -9.02 -10.97
C ILE A 23 5.73 -9.07 -12.47
N GLY A 24 6.61 -8.50 -13.29
CA GLY A 24 6.50 -8.52 -14.75
C GLY A 24 7.01 -7.22 -15.38
N PRO A 25 7.15 -7.17 -16.71
CA PRO A 25 7.67 -6.01 -17.42
C PRO A 25 6.75 -4.79 -17.33
N ASN A 26 7.27 -3.63 -17.78
CA ASN A 26 6.46 -2.43 -17.91
C ASN A 26 5.34 -2.65 -18.93
N GLY A 27 4.12 -2.24 -18.57
CA GLY A 27 2.94 -2.47 -19.41
C GLY A 27 2.28 -3.85 -19.23
N ALA A 28 2.78 -4.73 -18.36
CA ALA A 28 2.16 -6.03 -18.08
C ALA A 28 0.78 -5.93 -17.41
N GLY A 29 0.39 -4.77 -16.90
CA GLY A 29 -0.93 -4.56 -16.27
C GLY A 29 -0.91 -4.54 -14.73
N LYS A 30 0.28 -4.57 -14.10
CA LYS A 30 0.43 -4.62 -12.63
C LYS A 30 -0.32 -3.50 -11.90
N THR A 31 -0.04 -2.24 -12.23
CA THR A 31 -0.75 -1.08 -11.66
C THR A 31 -2.25 -1.09 -11.98
N SER A 32 -2.67 -1.68 -13.12
CA SER A 32 -4.09 -1.84 -13.44
C SER A 32 -4.80 -2.78 -12.46
N ILE A 33 -4.12 -3.84 -12.01
CA ILE A 33 -4.64 -4.73 -10.96
C ILE A 33 -4.81 -3.95 -9.65
N LEU A 34 -3.77 -3.21 -9.19
CA LEU A 34 -3.90 -2.40 -7.98
C LEU A 34 -5.04 -1.38 -8.09
N ASN A 35 -5.20 -0.76 -9.27
CA ASN A 35 -6.28 0.18 -9.52
C ASN A 35 -7.68 -0.50 -9.47
N CYS A 36 -7.77 -1.77 -9.88
CA CYS A 36 -9.00 -2.54 -9.74
C CYS A 36 -9.26 -2.91 -8.27
N ILE A 37 -8.25 -3.39 -7.55
CA ILE A 37 -8.37 -3.74 -6.12
C ILE A 37 -8.77 -2.51 -5.29
N ASN A 38 -8.22 -1.34 -5.62
CA ASN A 38 -8.51 -0.07 -4.91
C ASN A 38 -9.76 0.68 -5.43
N GLY A 39 -10.53 0.08 -6.37
CA GLY A 39 -11.79 0.65 -6.88
C GLY A 39 -11.65 1.85 -7.82
N ILE A 40 -10.42 2.26 -8.17
CA ILE A 40 -10.18 3.33 -9.17
C ILE A 40 -10.68 2.88 -10.55
N TYR A 41 -10.52 1.59 -10.87
CA TYR A 41 -11.06 1.00 -12.09
C TYR A 41 -12.04 -0.11 -11.74
N LYS A 42 -13.20 -0.09 -12.37
CA LYS A 42 -14.16 -1.19 -12.26
C LYS A 42 -13.77 -2.27 -13.29
N PRO A 43 -13.73 -3.56 -12.91
CA PRO A 43 -13.51 -4.64 -13.88
C PRO A 43 -14.65 -4.69 -14.91
N THR A 44 -14.32 -4.91 -16.19
CA THR A 44 -15.34 -5.05 -17.25
C THR A 44 -16.13 -6.35 -17.08
N SER A 45 -15.52 -7.39 -16.50
CA SER A 45 -16.11 -8.68 -16.18
C SER A 45 -15.31 -9.37 -15.07
N GLY A 46 -15.91 -10.33 -14.38
CA GLY A 46 -15.33 -10.99 -13.21
C GLY A 46 -15.68 -10.26 -11.91
N SER A 47 -15.07 -10.71 -10.81
CA SER A 47 -15.28 -10.15 -9.48
C SER A 47 -13.96 -10.00 -8.73
N ILE A 48 -13.95 -9.09 -7.76
CA ILE A 48 -12.87 -8.90 -6.80
C ILE A 48 -13.49 -9.08 -5.42
N GLU A 49 -12.99 -10.06 -4.69
CA GLU A 49 -13.45 -10.34 -3.34
C GLU A 49 -12.36 -10.01 -2.34
N ILE A 50 -12.70 -9.27 -1.29
CA ILE A 50 -11.80 -8.92 -0.19
C ILE A 50 -12.46 -9.41 1.11
N PHE A 51 -11.81 -10.34 1.81
CA PHE A 51 -12.34 -11.00 3.02
C PHE A 51 -13.76 -11.60 2.83
N GLY A 52 -14.03 -12.17 1.63
CA GLY A 52 -15.31 -12.80 1.30
C GLY A 52 -16.41 -11.82 0.89
N GLU A 53 -16.13 -10.53 0.79
CA GLU A 53 -17.06 -9.52 0.30
C GLU A 53 -16.71 -9.10 -1.13
N ASP A 54 -17.69 -9.08 -2.03
CA ASP A 54 -17.52 -8.60 -3.41
C ASP A 54 -17.35 -7.08 -3.41
N THR A 55 -16.15 -6.63 -3.74
CA THR A 55 -15.77 -5.21 -3.80
C THR A 55 -15.71 -4.65 -5.21
N SER A 56 -16.07 -5.43 -6.24
CA SER A 56 -15.93 -5.07 -7.66
C SER A 56 -16.57 -3.74 -8.07
N ASN A 57 -17.63 -3.35 -7.37
CA ASN A 57 -18.41 -2.15 -7.66
C ASN A 57 -18.29 -1.04 -6.59
N LEU A 58 -17.52 -1.29 -5.54
CA LEU A 58 -17.32 -0.30 -4.46
C LEU A 58 -16.48 0.88 -4.94
N GLU A 59 -16.74 2.05 -4.37
CA GLU A 59 -15.92 3.25 -4.58
C GLU A 59 -14.64 3.18 -3.72
N PRO A 60 -13.58 3.94 -4.06
CA PRO A 60 -12.31 3.89 -3.33
C PRO A 60 -12.42 4.13 -1.83
N ASP A 61 -13.32 5.00 -1.39
CA ASP A 61 -13.56 5.28 0.03
C ASP A 61 -14.27 4.13 0.74
N GLU A 62 -15.16 3.39 0.06
CA GLU A 62 -15.80 2.18 0.57
C GLU A 62 -14.77 1.06 0.72
N ILE A 63 -13.87 0.88 -0.25
CA ILE A 63 -12.76 -0.08 -0.19
C ILE A 63 -11.78 0.30 0.92
N ALA A 64 -11.43 1.57 1.06
CA ALA A 64 -10.66 2.04 2.20
C ALA A 64 -11.35 1.70 3.53
N ASN A 65 -12.68 1.85 3.62
CA ASN A 65 -13.48 1.45 4.78
C ASN A 65 -13.54 -0.08 4.99
N ALA A 66 -13.39 -0.89 3.96
CA ALA A 66 -13.24 -2.34 4.07
C ALA A 66 -11.86 -2.77 4.62
N GLY A 67 -10.91 -1.85 4.73
CA GLY A 67 -9.59 -2.08 5.34
C GLY A 67 -8.45 -2.19 4.35
N VAL A 68 -8.58 -1.63 3.16
CA VAL A 68 -7.50 -1.56 2.16
C VAL A 68 -6.89 -0.16 2.17
N SER A 69 -5.57 -0.06 2.29
CA SER A 69 -4.84 1.18 2.06
C SER A 69 -3.87 1.05 0.90
N ARG A 70 -3.41 2.17 0.35
CA ARG A 70 -2.47 2.19 -0.77
C ARG A 70 -1.47 3.32 -0.63
N THR A 71 -0.20 3.05 -0.97
CA THR A 71 0.77 4.07 -1.35
C THR A 71 0.74 4.27 -2.86
N PHE A 72 1.17 5.44 -3.34
CA PHE A 72 1.23 5.73 -4.76
C PHE A 72 2.69 5.74 -5.23
N GLN A 73 2.91 5.49 -6.52
CA GLN A 73 4.24 5.51 -7.12
C GLN A 73 4.94 6.86 -6.94
N ASN A 74 4.22 7.97 -7.13
CA ASN A 74 4.71 9.31 -6.80
C ASN A 74 4.32 9.67 -5.37
N ILE A 75 5.21 10.38 -4.68
CA ILE A 75 4.93 10.88 -3.32
C ILE A 75 3.78 11.88 -3.37
N GLU A 76 2.66 11.51 -2.74
CA GLU A 76 1.44 12.32 -2.65
C GLU A 76 1.28 12.91 -1.24
N LEU A 77 2.36 13.47 -0.69
CA LEU A 77 2.36 14.13 0.61
C LEU A 77 1.98 15.61 0.50
N PHE A 78 1.37 16.14 1.55
CA PHE A 78 1.07 17.56 1.67
C PHE A 78 2.35 18.31 2.07
N GLU A 79 2.97 18.95 1.11
CA GLU A 79 4.29 19.57 1.21
C GLU A 79 4.41 20.63 2.32
N ASN A 80 3.32 21.38 2.55
CA ASN A 80 3.24 22.46 3.54
C ASN A 80 2.78 21.98 4.93
N MET A 81 2.73 20.68 5.14
CA MET A 81 2.39 20.05 6.42
C MET A 81 3.62 19.35 7.00
N THR A 82 3.59 19.10 8.30
CA THR A 82 4.65 18.33 8.97
C THR A 82 4.50 16.82 8.70
N ALA A 83 5.53 16.03 9.03
CA ALA A 83 5.46 14.58 8.98
C ALA A 83 4.29 14.04 9.80
N LEU A 84 4.14 14.50 11.05
CA LEU A 84 3.04 14.14 11.93
C LEU A 84 1.67 14.49 11.32
N ASP A 85 1.51 15.69 10.75
CA ASP A 85 0.24 16.10 10.15
C ASP A 85 -0.15 15.22 8.95
N ASN A 86 0.84 14.86 8.11
CA ASN A 86 0.62 13.93 6.99
C ASN A 86 0.15 12.55 7.45
N ILE A 87 0.76 12.00 8.50
CA ILE A 87 0.38 10.70 9.06
C ILE A 87 -1.00 10.79 9.75
N LEU A 88 -1.28 11.89 10.45
CA LEU A 88 -2.59 12.14 11.05
C LEU A 88 -3.73 12.14 10.03
N ILE A 89 -3.50 12.54 8.78
CA ILE A 89 -4.52 12.43 7.72
C ILE A 89 -4.96 10.97 7.53
N GLY A 90 -4.03 10.01 7.56
CA GLY A 90 -4.36 8.59 7.52
C GLY A 90 -5.23 8.15 8.71
N ALA A 91 -4.92 8.63 9.91
CA ALA A 91 -5.67 8.35 11.11
C ALA A 91 -7.06 9.01 11.16
N HIS A 92 -7.35 10.00 10.30
CA HIS A 92 -8.62 10.72 10.25
C HIS A 92 -9.83 9.82 10.01
N ARG A 93 -9.63 8.67 9.36
CA ARG A 93 -10.65 7.64 9.18
C ARG A 93 -11.29 7.17 10.50
N HIS A 94 -10.55 7.22 11.60
CA HIS A 94 -11.02 6.77 12.92
C HIS A 94 -11.80 7.84 13.67
N ILE A 95 -11.93 9.04 13.09
CA ILE A 95 -12.63 10.19 13.71
C ILE A 95 -14.11 10.14 13.31
N ASN A 96 -14.99 9.93 14.30
CA ASN A 96 -16.42 9.76 14.14
C ASN A 96 -17.23 10.84 14.86
N TYR A 97 -16.83 12.10 14.77
CA TYR A 97 -17.63 13.23 15.27
C TYR A 97 -18.01 14.20 14.16
N GLY A 98 -19.21 14.78 14.27
CA GLY A 98 -19.70 15.74 13.29
C GLY A 98 -19.13 17.16 13.50
N PRO A 99 -19.27 18.06 12.50
CA PRO A 99 -18.74 19.43 12.54
C PRO A 99 -19.13 20.23 13.79
N VAL A 100 -20.36 20.05 14.27
CA VAL A 100 -20.87 20.72 15.48
C VAL A 100 -20.12 20.29 16.74
N GLN A 101 -19.81 19.00 16.87
CA GLN A 101 -19.07 18.47 18.01
C GLN A 101 -17.60 18.91 18.00
N GLY A 102 -17.02 19.05 16.80
CA GLY A 102 -15.68 19.63 16.63
C GLY A 102 -15.64 21.10 16.99
N LEU A 103 -16.61 21.90 16.52
CA LEU A 103 -16.68 23.34 16.81
C LEU A 103 -16.73 23.67 18.31
N PHE A 104 -17.42 22.83 19.09
CA PHE A 104 -17.56 23.02 20.54
C PHE A 104 -16.52 22.24 21.37
N PHE A 105 -15.48 21.67 20.75
CA PHE A 105 -14.43 20.89 21.44
C PHE A 105 -15.02 19.89 22.45
N SER A 106 -16.05 19.15 22.03
CA SER A 106 -16.73 18.19 22.89
C SER A 106 -15.77 17.15 23.45
N LYS A 107 -16.07 16.58 24.63
CA LYS A 107 -15.25 15.47 25.19
C LYS A 107 -15.04 14.33 24.18
N LYS A 108 -16.07 14.03 23.35
CA LYS A 108 -15.98 13.01 22.32
C LYS A 108 -14.96 13.39 21.25
N ALA A 109 -15.05 14.60 20.70
CA ALA A 109 -14.11 15.09 19.69
C ALA A 109 -12.66 15.02 20.21
N ARG A 110 -12.42 15.54 21.42
CA ARG A 110 -11.10 15.52 22.04
C ARG A 110 -10.54 14.11 22.22
N ASN A 111 -11.35 13.17 22.70
CA ASN A 111 -10.92 11.78 22.89
C ASN A 111 -10.59 11.09 21.55
N GLU A 112 -11.31 11.39 20.47
CA GLU A 112 -11.05 10.81 19.16
C GLU A 112 -9.80 11.43 18.52
N GLU A 113 -9.57 12.73 18.68
CA GLU A 113 -8.33 13.38 18.27
C GLU A 113 -7.11 12.84 19.03
N GLU A 114 -7.23 12.63 20.36
CA GLU A 114 -6.17 12.02 21.17
C GLU A 114 -5.84 10.58 20.68
N LYS A 115 -6.85 9.80 20.31
CA LYS A 115 -6.65 8.46 19.73
C LYS A 115 -5.97 8.51 18.36
N ALA A 116 -6.47 9.37 17.45
CA ALA A 116 -5.87 9.55 16.13
C ALA A 116 -4.40 9.99 16.25
N ARG A 117 -4.11 10.92 17.17
CA ARG A 117 -2.74 11.34 17.45
C ARG A 117 -1.88 10.19 17.97
N LYS A 118 -2.41 9.37 18.88
CA LYS A 118 -1.68 8.19 19.37
C LYS A 118 -1.34 7.22 18.24
N ILE A 119 -2.30 6.92 17.34
CA ILE A 119 -2.04 6.08 16.16
C ILE A 119 -0.89 6.67 15.32
N ALA A 120 -0.90 7.99 15.08
CA ALA A 120 0.13 8.62 14.29
C ALA A 120 1.51 8.60 14.98
N GLU A 121 1.58 8.80 16.30
CA GLU A 121 2.83 8.69 17.06
C GLU A 121 3.34 7.24 17.10
N ASP A 122 2.47 6.24 17.30
CA ASP A 122 2.85 4.82 17.26
C ASP A 122 3.43 4.43 15.89
N VAL A 123 2.89 4.99 14.79
CA VAL A 123 3.40 4.80 13.42
C VAL A 123 4.74 5.52 13.20
N ILE A 124 4.92 6.72 13.75
CA ILE A 124 6.19 7.46 13.70
C ILE A 124 7.30 6.66 14.37
N ASP A 125 7.02 6.12 15.55
CA ASP A 125 7.96 5.29 16.30
C ASP A 125 8.28 4.00 15.55
N PHE A 126 7.26 3.32 14.96
CA PHE A 126 7.44 2.10 14.18
C PHE A 126 8.34 2.32 12.94
N LEU A 127 8.22 3.46 12.27
CA LEU A 127 9.00 3.80 11.08
C LEU A 127 10.33 4.50 11.38
N GLU A 128 10.70 4.66 12.65
CA GLU A 128 11.95 5.27 13.12
C GLU A 128 12.16 6.69 12.54
N ILE A 129 11.10 7.52 12.59
CA ILE A 129 11.12 8.90 12.08
C ILE A 129 10.78 9.96 13.14
N GLU A 130 11.01 9.67 14.42
CA GLU A 130 10.65 10.53 15.57
C GLU A 130 11.31 11.90 15.49
N GLU A 131 12.56 11.97 15.04
CA GLU A 131 13.30 13.23 14.89
C GLU A 131 12.69 14.17 13.86
N TYR A 132 11.97 13.61 12.87
CA TYR A 132 11.36 14.36 11.76
C TYR A 132 9.89 14.72 11.98
N ARG A 133 9.27 14.32 13.12
CA ARG A 133 7.82 14.46 13.37
C ARG A 133 7.25 15.86 13.11
N TYR A 134 8.01 16.91 13.42
CA TYR A 134 7.61 18.30 13.25
C TYR A 134 8.28 18.99 12.06
N SER A 135 9.03 18.25 11.26
CA SER A 135 9.67 18.77 10.05
C SER A 135 8.69 18.85 8.89
N TYR A 136 8.78 19.92 8.10
CA TYR A 136 7.98 20.05 6.89
C TYR A 136 8.51 19.13 5.78
N ILE A 137 7.62 18.53 5.01
CA ILE A 137 7.93 17.53 3.98
C ILE A 137 9.01 17.99 3.02
N LEU A 138 8.92 19.23 2.50
CA LEU A 138 9.89 19.79 1.56
C LEU A 138 11.33 19.85 2.08
N SER A 139 11.55 19.83 3.39
CA SER A 139 12.88 19.87 3.99
C SER A 139 13.50 18.49 4.22
N LEU A 140 12.76 17.42 3.95
CA LEU A 140 13.15 16.06 4.29
C LEU A 140 13.83 15.34 3.13
N PRO A 141 14.80 14.43 3.41
CA PRO A 141 15.34 13.50 2.42
C PRO A 141 14.25 12.66 1.79
N TYR A 142 14.46 12.22 0.55
CA TYR A 142 13.47 11.44 -0.21
C TYR A 142 13.07 10.14 0.49
N GLY A 143 14.02 9.38 1.04
CA GLY A 143 13.74 8.15 1.78
C GLY A 143 12.84 8.38 3.01
N ILE A 144 13.03 9.51 3.73
CA ILE A 144 12.15 9.88 4.86
C ILE A 144 10.74 10.24 4.36
N GLN A 145 10.63 10.95 3.24
CA GLN A 145 9.32 11.24 2.65
C GLN A 145 8.57 9.95 2.29
N LYS A 146 9.25 8.94 1.73
CA LYS A 146 8.68 7.62 1.43
C LYS A 146 8.23 6.88 2.71
N ARG A 147 9.01 6.94 3.78
CA ARG A 147 8.59 6.39 5.10
C ARG A 147 7.32 7.09 5.61
N ILE A 148 7.21 8.42 5.46
CA ILE A 148 6.00 9.17 5.86
C ILE A 148 4.79 8.79 5.00
N GLU A 149 4.98 8.57 3.70
CA GLU A 149 3.92 8.08 2.80
C GLU A 149 3.41 6.71 3.25
N LEU A 150 4.33 5.78 3.54
CA LEU A 150 4.01 4.48 4.12
C LEU A 150 3.28 4.63 5.47
N GLY A 151 3.77 5.53 6.33
CA GLY A 151 3.15 5.84 7.62
C GLY A 151 1.73 6.36 7.49
N ARG A 152 1.45 7.22 6.51
CA ARG A 152 0.08 7.67 6.24
C ARG A 152 -0.85 6.52 5.88
N ALA A 153 -0.37 5.55 5.09
CA ALA A 153 -1.14 4.37 4.75
C ALA A 153 -1.34 3.43 5.95
N LEU A 154 -0.32 3.26 6.81
CA LEU A 154 -0.40 2.47 8.05
C LEU A 154 -1.32 3.09 9.10
N ALA A 155 -1.35 4.42 9.22
CA ALA A 155 -2.22 5.11 10.17
C ALA A 155 -3.72 4.91 9.88
N MET A 156 -4.07 4.44 8.69
CA MET A 156 -5.41 3.95 8.37
C MET A 156 -5.75 2.64 9.08
N GLN A 157 -4.78 1.97 9.73
CA GLN A 157 -4.90 0.64 10.34
C GLN A 157 -5.52 -0.38 9.37
N PRO A 158 -4.90 -0.59 8.21
CA PRO A 158 -5.45 -1.45 7.17
C PRO A 158 -5.31 -2.93 7.55
N LYS A 159 -6.11 -3.78 6.91
CA LYS A 159 -5.91 -5.23 6.86
C LYS A 159 -5.08 -5.65 5.65
N VAL A 160 -5.16 -4.87 4.58
CA VAL A 160 -4.39 -5.02 3.34
C VAL A 160 -3.74 -3.69 2.98
N ILE A 161 -2.45 -3.71 2.70
CA ILE A 161 -1.73 -2.56 2.16
C ILE A 161 -1.23 -2.85 0.75
N LEU A 162 -1.51 -1.92 -0.17
CA LEU A 162 -1.06 -1.97 -1.56
C LEU A 162 0.14 -1.05 -1.71
N LEU A 163 1.30 -1.61 -2.07
CA LEU A 163 2.56 -0.88 -2.25
C LEU A 163 2.93 -0.87 -3.74
N ASP A 164 2.94 0.30 -4.34
CA ASP A 164 3.25 0.49 -5.76
C ASP A 164 4.63 1.14 -5.91
N GLU A 165 5.66 0.33 -6.16
CA GLU A 165 7.06 0.71 -6.30
C GLU A 165 7.60 1.51 -5.08
N PRO A 166 7.50 0.97 -3.85
CA PRO A 166 7.88 1.69 -2.65
C PRO A 166 9.38 2.06 -2.61
N ALA A 167 10.25 1.27 -3.24
CA ALA A 167 11.70 1.50 -3.28
C ALA A 167 12.15 2.36 -4.48
N ALA A 168 11.23 2.80 -5.36
CA ALA A 168 11.60 3.56 -6.55
C ALA A 168 12.35 4.85 -6.22
N GLY A 169 13.52 5.04 -6.83
CA GLY A 169 14.36 6.23 -6.67
C GLY A 169 15.23 6.24 -5.41
N MET A 170 15.24 5.16 -4.62
CA MET A 170 16.07 4.99 -3.43
C MET A 170 17.46 4.45 -3.77
N ASN A 171 18.44 4.72 -2.91
CA ASN A 171 19.72 4.03 -2.93
C ASN A 171 19.61 2.66 -2.23
N ASN A 172 20.68 1.82 -2.29
CA ASN A 172 20.64 0.46 -1.75
C ASN A 172 20.32 0.42 -0.25
N GLU A 173 20.88 1.32 0.56
CA GLU A 173 20.65 1.38 2.00
C GLU A 173 19.18 1.74 2.30
N GLU A 174 18.64 2.73 1.61
CA GLU A 174 17.23 3.11 1.73
C GLU A 174 16.28 2.00 1.26
N THR A 175 16.67 1.23 0.22
CA THR A 175 15.91 0.07 -0.27
C THR A 175 15.89 -1.06 0.78
N GLU A 176 17.02 -1.36 1.41
CA GLU A 176 17.10 -2.35 2.49
C GLU A 176 16.24 -1.94 3.69
N ASP A 177 16.26 -0.66 4.06
CA ASP A 177 15.41 -0.12 5.14
C ASP A 177 13.91 -0.27 4.81
N ILE A 178 13.48 0.11 3.61
CA ILE A 178 12.07 -0.05 3.19
C ILE A 178 11.68 -1.53 3.15
N ALA A 179 12.54 -2.42 2.66
CA ALA A 179 12.29 -3.85 2.66
C ALA A 179 12.09 -4.39 4.09
N ARG A 180 12.92 -3.94 5.05
CA ARG A 180 12.78 -4.27 6.47
C ARG A 180 11.42 -3.80 7.01
N PHE A 181 11.02 -2.55 6.79
CA PHE A 181 9.72 -2.06 7.25
C PHE A 181 8.55 -2.81 6.62
N ILE A 182 8.66 -3.22 5.34
CA ILE A 182 7.63 -4.04 4.69
C ILE A 182 7.51 -5.41 5.36
N LEU A 183 8.64 -6.04 5.72
CA LEU A 183 8.66 -7.28 6.49
C LEU A 183 8.04 -7.10 7.88
N ASP A 184 8.44 -6.05 8.61
CA ASP A 184 7.90 -5.76 9.94
C ASP A 184 6.38 -5.50 9.90
N ILE A 185 5.87 -4.83 8.87
CA ILE A 185 4.43 -4.63 8.63
C ILE A 185 3.73 -5.99 8.48
N HIS A 186 4.32 -6.89 7.73
CA HIS A 186 3.76 -8.22 7.52
C HIS A 186 3.85 -9.08 8.79
N GLU A 187 5.04 -9.20 9.38
CA GLU A 187 5.33 -10.13 10.48
C GLU A 187 4.81 -9.66 11.84
N GLU A 188 5.00 -8.36 12.17
CA GLU A 188 4.64 -7.83 13.48
C GLU A 188 3.21 -7.31 13.54
N LEU A 189 2.75 -6.64 12.47
CA LEU A 189 1.40 -6.08 12.43
C LEU A 189 0.36 -7.04 11.84
N GLY A 190 0.79 -8.14 11.21
CA GLY A 190 -0.09 -9.14 10.61
C GLY A 190 -0.91 -8.59 9.44
N ILE A 191 -0.40 -7.58 8.74
CA ILE A 191 -1.06 -6.95 7.60
C ILE A 191 -0.72 -7.74 6.32
N THR A 192 -1.72 -8.02 5.50
CA THR A 192 -1.49 -8.55 4.16
C THR A 192 -0.88 -7.47 3.27
N VAL A 193 0.27 -7.75 2.68
CA VAL A 193 0.97 -6.81 1.80
C VAL A 193 0.84 -7.26 0.36
N ILE A 194 0.43 -6.36 -0.54
CA ILE A 194 0.47 -6.58 -1.99
C ILE A 194 1.47 -5.58 -2.57
N LEU A 195 2.59 -6.12 -3.06
CA LEU A 195 3.76 -5.36 -3.49
C LEU A 195 3.94 -5.41 -5.00
N ILE A 196 4.17 -4.26 -5.63
CA ILE A 196 4.77 -4.15 -6.96
C ILE A 196 6.10 -3.43 -6.80
N ASP A 197 7.18 -4.02 -7.27
CA ASP A 197 8.47 -3.33 -7.35
C ASP A 197 9.28 -3.86 -8.54
N HIS A 198 10.26 -3.07 -8.98
CA HIS A 198 11.20 -3.42 -10.05
C HIS A 198 12.51 -4.01 -9.51
N ASP A 199 12.80 -3.83 -8.24
CA ASP A 199 13.94 -4.49 -7.59
C ASP A 199 13.60 -5.95 -7.32
N MET A 200 13.96 -6.81 -8.29
CA MET A 200 13.69 -8.24 -8.21
C MET A 200 14.43 -8.90 -7.05
N ASN A 201 15.60 -8.38 -6.62
CA ASN A 201 16.32 -8.96 -5.49
C ASN A 201 15.50 -8.73 -4.21
N MET A 202 15.10 -7.47 -3.95
CA MET A 202 14.25 -7.13 -2.81
C MET A 202 12.96 -7.97 -2.83
N VAL A 203 12.24 -8.01 -3.96
CA VAL A 203 10.98 -8.76 -4.07
C VAL A 203 11.16 -10.24 -3.77
N MET A 204 12.18 -10.89 -4.35
CA MET A 204 12.44 -12.32 -4.16
C MET A 204 12.89 -12.65 -2.73
N ASP A 205 13.54 -11.71 -2.04
CA ASP A 205 14.01 -11.91 -0.67
C ASP A 205 12.87 -11.81 0.35
N ILE A 206 11.85 -10.95 0.12
CA ILE A 206 10.81 -10.68 1.12
C ILE A 206 9.46 -11.31 0.81
N ALA A 207 9.12 -11.58 -0.46
CA ALA A 207 7.81 -12.09 -0.83
C ALA A 207 7.60 -13.55 -0.39
N THR A 208 6.43 -13.83 0.16
CA THR A 208 6.00 -15.22 0.48
C THR A 208 5.42 -15.93 -0.73
N GLU A 209 4.84 -15.19 -1.66
CA GLU A 209 4.27 -15.67 -2.91
C GLU A 209 4.37 -14.58 -3.99
N VAL A 210 4.54 -15.00 -5.25
CA VAL A 210 4.59 -14.10 -6.39
C VAL A 210 3.60 -14.49 -7.48
N VAL A 211 3.04 -13.50 -8.17
CA VAL A 211 2.38 -13.68 -9.45
C VAL A 211 3.15 -12.95 -10.53
N ALA A 212 3.55 -13.67 -11.59
CA ALA A 212 4.20 -13.08 -12.74
C ALA A 212 3.17 -12.79 -13.84
N MET A 213 3.29 -11.62 -14.45
CA MET A 213 2.39 -11.12 -15.48
C MET A 213 3.14 -10.65 -16.71
N ASP A 214 2.53 -10.86 -17.88
CA ASP A 214 2.95 -10.24 -19.13
C ASP A 214 1.74 -9.95 -20.02
N PHE A 215 1.75 -8.84 -20.75
CA PHE A 215 0.67 -8.39 -21.66
C PHE A 215 -0.76 -8.54 -21.12
N GLY A 216 -0.97 -8.32 -19.83
CA GLY A 216 -2.27 -8.41 -19.17
C GLY A 216 -2.72 -9.83 -18.85
N GLU A 217 -1.85 -10.81 -18.91
CA GLU A 217 -2.11 -12.23 -18.61
C GLU A 217 -1.24 -12.71 -17.45
N LYS A 218 -1.75 -13.67 -16.65
CA LYS A 218 -0.99 -14.36 -15.63
C LYS A 218 -0.13 -15.45 -16.26
N LEU A 219 1.19 -15.38 -16.07
CA LEU A 219 2.14 -16.39 -16.53
C LEU A 219 2.38 -17.47 -15.49
N PHE A 220 2.53 -17.05 -14.23
CA PHE A 220 2.92 -17.92 -13.12
C PHE A 220 2.28 -17.43 -11.82
N GLN A 221 2.11 -18.32 -10.87
CA GLN A 221 1.81 -18.00 -9.46
C GLN A 221 2.42 -19.09 -8.57
N GLY A 222 3.15 -18.70 -7.52
CA GLY A 222 3.77 -19.63 -6.58
C GLY A 222 4.91 -18.99 -5.80
N LEU A 223 5.82 -19.82 -5.31
CA LEU A 223 6.96 -19.36 -4.54
C LEU A 223 7.94 -18.54 -5.40
N PRO A 224 8.63 -17.52 -4.82
CA PRO A 224 9.63 -16.74 -5.53
C PRO A 224 10.73 -17.60 -6.19
N GLU A 225 11.21 -18.62 -5.47
CA GLU A 225 12.24 -19.54 -5.97
C GLU A 225 11.81 -20.34 -7.22
N ASP A 226 10.52 -20.66 -7.33
CA ASP A 226 9.97 -21.38 -8.47
C ASP A 226 9.74 -20.44 -9.65
N ALA A 227 9.29 -19.19 -9.37
CA ALA A 227 9.19 -18.16 -10.38
C ALA A 227 10.54 -17.87 -11.06
N ALA A 228 11.62 -17.81 -10.31
CA ALA A 228 12.97 -17.59 -10.83
C ALA A 228 13.47 -18.71 -11.77
N LYS A 229 12.84 -19.89 -11.73
CA LYS A 229 13.19 -21.05 -12.57
C LYS A 229 12.19 -21.30 -13.70
N ASP A 230 11.03 -20.67 -13.67
CA ASP A 230 9.98 -20.86 -14.70
C ASP A 230 10.40 -20.20 -16.00
N GLN A 231 10.40 -20.99 -17.09
CA GLN A 231 10.88 -20.51 -18.39
C GLN A 231 10.04 -19.36 -18.95
N LYS A 232 8.72 -19.34 -18.67
CA LYS A 232 7.84 -18.27 -19.15
C LYS A 232 8.12 -16.95 -18.43
N VAL A 233 8.48 -17.03 -17.15
CA VAL A 233 8.86 -15.86 -16.34
C VAL A 233 10.21 -15.32 -16.78
N ILE A 234 11.18 -16.23 -17.07
CA ILE A 234 12.51 -15.84 -17.55
C ILE A 234 12.45 -15.19 -18.94
N ASP A 235 11.58 -15.67 -19.82
CA ASP A 235 11.45 -15.19 -21.19
C ASP A 235 10.70 -13.84 -21.27
N ALA A 236 9.90 -13.48 -20.25
CA ALA A 236 9.13 -12.24 -20.14
C ALA A 236 9.94 -11.09 -19.54
#